data_c1ce2ea3af5fd885888b0a3c72d0f2ac
#
_entry.id   c1ce2ea3af5fd885888b0a3c72d0f2ac
#
_cell.length_a   1.000
_cell.length_b   1.000
_cell.length_c   1.000
_cell.angle_alpha   90.00
_cell.angle_beta   90.00
_cell.angle_gamma   90.00
#
_symmetry.space_group_name_H-M   'P 1'
#
loop_
_entity.id
_entity.type
_entity.pdbx_description
1 polymer ?
#
loop_
_entity_poly.entity_id
_entity_poly.type
_entity_poly.pdbx_seq_one_letter_code
_entity_poly.pdbx_strand_id
1 'polypeptide(L)'
;MENGRKQWYIFGSRRAKWKSWFNDQTEVGSMIELRLSRAFSFFAVFCAVAIGSRAQSFTTLLTFDGANGANPKSVTLVQSVDGDLYGTTSAGGSTANCSAGCGTIFKISLDGKLTTLHNFCDQPDCTEGMNPQAGLIQATDGNFYGTTLGGGSHNGNGTVYRMTPDGMVTTIYSFCAMQNCADGYSPDAALVQAADGNLYGTASGGGTKDSGTVFKITPAGALTTLYSFCVQPDCADGANPVSELTQGADGNLYGMTSQGGKGSGTIFNINSSGALTTIYTFCSKAQCADGGNPKGGLIRGADGSFYGTTFAGGTGNAGTIFMVTPQGALTTIFSFCTGCAVGAAPYSTLVQDGDGNFYGTAYYGGAKGQGTAFKVTPPPKVTPPGKVKPTWKIIAVHSFDDSDAYPIAALMQAKDGNFYGATFNGGSSPKCLNSGGCGTVFRLSSGSGSSVKR
;
A
#
# COMPACT_ATOMS: atom_id res chain seq x y z
N MET A 1 27.08 51.94 -32.40
CA MET A 1 27.84 52.84 -31.52
C MET A 1 28.08 52.08 -30.25
N GLU A 2 29.22 51.60 -30.24
CA GLU A 2 30.42 51.71 -29.39
C GLU A 2 30.34 50.81 -28.15
N ASN A 3 31.17 49.80 -28.22
CA ASN A 3 32.57 49.63 -27.73
C ASN A 3 32.59 49.41 -26.22
N GLY A 4 33.09 48.39 -25.73
CA GLY A 4 34.34 47.63 -25.77
C GLY A 4 34.79 47.51 -24.33
N ARG A 5 35.40 46.52 -23.90
CA ARG A 5 36.78 45.99 -23.99
C ARG A 5 36.93 44.78 -23.08
N LYS A 6 37.61 43.79 -23.67
CA LYS A 6 38.23 42.66 -22.96
C LYS A 6 39.41 43.16 -22.12
N GLN A 7 39.66 42.50 -21.01
CA GLN A 7 41.00 42.49 -20.42
C GLN A 7 41.36 41.11 -19.89
N TRP A 8 42.38 40.55 -20.51
CA TRP A 8 43.11 39.35 -20.14
C TRP A 8 44.18 39.74 -19.13
N TYR A 9 44.44 38.91 -18.14
CA TYR A 9 45.75 38.86 -17.48
C TYR A 9 46.23 37.42 -17.39
N ILE A 10 47.46 37.27 -17.88
CA ILE A 10 48.27 36.04 -18.00
C ILE A 10 49.43 36.16 -16.99
N PHE A 11 49.89 34.98 -16.55
CA PHE A 11 51.21 34.63 -16.00
C PHE A 11 51.47 34.60 -14.51
N GLY A 12 52.01 33.45 -14.13
CA GLY A 12 52.90 33.31 -12.99
C GLY A 12 53.22 31.86 -12.56
N SER A 13 53.97 31.14 -13.40
CA SER A 13 54.61 29.87 -13.05
C SER A 13 55.72 30.05 -12.00
N ARG A 14 55.72 29.29 -10.92
CA ARG A 14 56.97 29.06 -10.16
C ARG A 14 57.08 27.57 -9.81
N ARG A 15 58.06 26.94 -10.42
CA ARG A 15 58.68 25.67 -9.98
C ARG A 15 59.52 25.92 -8.73
N ALA A 16 59.40 25.10 -7.71
CA ALA A 16 60.37 25.00 -6.63
C ALA A 16 60.84 23.54 -6.52
N LYS A 17 62.15 23.46 -6.48
CA LYS A 17 63.04 22.30 -6.62
C LYS A 17 62.93 21.34 -5.43
N TRP A 18 62.99 20.05 -5.75
CA TRP A 18 63.35 18.98 -4.83
C TRP A 18 64.85 19.00 -4.59
N LYS A 19 65.30 18.97 -3.35
CA LYS A 19 66.62 18.54 -2.95
C LYS A 19 66.53 17.47 -1.88
N SER A 20 67.21 16.39 -2.18
CA SER A 20 67.49 15.20 -1.40
C SER A 20 68.15 15.47 -0.06
N TRP A 21 67.71 14.69 0.94
CA TRP A 21 68.57 14.34 2.08
C TRP A 21 68.41 12.85 2.33
N PHE A 22 69.45 12.11 1.91
CA PHE A 22 69.79 10.77 2.40
C PHE A 22 70.87 10.90 3.44
N ASN A 23 70.79 10.08 4.41
CA ASN A 23 71.71 9.63 5.46
C ASN A 23 71.36 10.12 6.88
N ASP A 24 70.69 9.27 7.63
CA ASP A 24 71.40 8.64 8.78
C ASP A 24 70.61 7.35 9.17
N GLN A 25 71.32 6.23 9.09
CA GLN A 25 70.89 4.93 9.61
C GLN A 25 71.56 4.80 10.95
N THR A 26 70.84 4.67 12.05
CA THR A 26 71.04 3.67 13.10
C THR A 26 70.28 4.09 14.37
N GLU A 27 69.64 3.08 14.97
CA GLU A 27 68.94 3.13 16.26
C GLU A 27 67.43 3.61 16.26
N VAL A 28 66.53 2.81 15.80
CA VAL A 28 65.19 2.63 16.41
C VAL A 28 64.59 1.25 15.98
N GLY A 29 65.18 0.22 16.55
CA GLY A 29 64.73 -1.17 16.24
C GLY A 29 63.92 -1.89 17.33
N SER A 30 63.35 -1.20 18.32
CA SER A 30 62.68 -1.93 19.40
C SER A 30 61.36 -1.32 19.92
N MET A 31 60.81 -0.24 19.31
CA MET A 31 59.55 0.34 19.76
C MET A 31 58.43 0.28 18.73
N ILE A 32 58.63 -0.32 17.57
CA ILE A 32 57.62 -0.39 16.50
C ILE A 32 56.81 -1.70 16.59
N GLU A 33 57.34 -2.77 17.16
CA GLU A 33 56.60 -4.04 17.24
C GLU A 33 55.47 -4.06 18.29
N LEU A 34 55.53 -3.25 19.35
CA LEU A 34 54.46 -3.21 20.37
C LEU A 34 53.30 -2.27 20.05
N ARG A 35 53.41 -1.43 19.02
CA ARG A 35 52.30 -0.56 18.58
C ARG A 35 51.49 -1.13 17.40
N LEU A 36 52.06 -2.03 16.62
CA LEU A 36 51.34 -2.70 15.52
C LEU A 36 50.42 -3.82 16.02
N SER A 37 50.74 -4.49 17.12
CA SER A 37 49.84 -5.54 17.66
C SER A 37 48.56 -4.99 18.30
N ARG A 38 48.58 -3.74 18.81
CA ARG A 38 47.36 -3.10 19.37
C ARG A 38 46.49 -2.43 18.30
N ALA A 39 47.04 -2.00 17.17
CA ALA A 39 46.30 -1.44 16.06
C ALA A 39 45.55 -2.55 15.25
N PHE A 40 46.20 -3.74 15.12
CA PHE A 40 45.54 -4.88 14.47
C PHE A 40 44.40 -5.51 15.29
N SER A 41 44.50 -5.49 16.63
CA SER A 41 43.41 -5.96 17.51
C SER A 41 42.21 -5.01 17.52
N PHE A 42 42.39 -3.71 17.33
CA PHE A 42 41.27 -2.77 17.20
C PHE A 42 40.62 -2.81 15.81
N PHE A 43 41.38 -3.13 14.75
CA PHE A 43 40.80 -3.28 13.40
C PHE A 43 40.05 -4.60 13.23
N ALA A 44 40.48 -5.69 13.90
CA ALA A 44 39.78 -6.98 13.85
C ALA A 44 38.46 -6.98 14.67
N VAL A 45 38.36 -6.15 15.71
CA VAL A 45 37.13 -6.02 16.51
C VAL A 45 36.13 -5.08 15.83
N PHE A 46 36.54 -4.15 14.97
CA PHE A 46 35.63 -3.30 14.20
C PHE A 46 35.12 -3.96 12.90
N CYS A 47 35.81 -4.98 12.36
CA CYS A 47 35.33 -5.75 11.23
C CYS A 47 34.31 -6.86 11.60
N ALA A 48 34.13 -7.17 12.89
CA ALA A 48 33.21 -8.25 13.31
C ALA A 48 31.81 -7.79 13.68
N VAL A 49 31.46 -6.51 13.51
CA VAL A 49 30.11 -5.97 13.71
C VAL A 49 29.60 -5.25 12.44
N ALA A 50 30.08 -5.62 11.28
CA ALA A 50 29.30 -5.50 10.07
C ALA A 50 28.27 -6.66 10.11
N ILE A 51 27.29 -6.59 11.02
CA ILE A 51 26.03 -7.29 10.86
C ILE A 51 25.51 -6.73 9.55
N GLY A 52 25.70 -7.50 8.47
CA GLY A 52 25.28 -7.13 7.15
C GLY A 52 23.77 -6.88 7.19
N SER A 53 23.37 -5.63 7.25
CA SER A 53 22.04 -5.26 6.81
C SER A 53 21.93 -5.76 5.37
N ARG A 54 21.28 -6.91 5.17
CA ARG A 54 21.00 -7.38 3.81
C ARG A 54 20.24 -6.26 3.15
N ALA A 55 20.78 -5.76 2.05
CA ALA A 55 20.05 -4.81 1.21
C ALA A 55 18.68 -5.44 0.88
N GLN A 56 17.63 -4.66 0.99
CA GLN A 56 16.31 -5.13 0.55
C GLN A 56 16.42 -5.47 -0.93
N SER A 57 16.02 -6.70 -1.30
CA SER A 57 16.00 -7.17 -2.69
C SER A 57 14.57 -7.13 -3.20
N PHE A 58 14.41 -6.69 -4.43
CA PHE A 58 13.18 -6.73 -5.18
C PHE A 58 13.25 -7.86 -6.22
N THR A 59 12.14 -8.57 -6.43
CA THR A 59 12.04 -9.65 -7.41
C THR A 59 10.63 -9.66 -7.98
N THR A 60 10.49 -9.50 -9.29
CA THR A 60 9.24 -9.78 -10.00
C THR A 60 9.05 -11.30 -10.06
N LEU A 61 7.96 -11.79 -9.47
CA LEU A 61 7.62 -13.21 -9.42
C LEU A 61 6.80 -13.64 -10.63
N LEU A 62 5.93 -12.74 -11.09
CA LEU A 62 4.99 -13.01 -12.16
C LEU A 62 4.74 -11.74 -12.96
N THR A 63 4.61 -11.90 -14.27
CA THR A 63 4.02 -10.92 -15.20
C THR A 63 2.72 -11.49 -15.73
N PHE A 64 1.63 -10.75 -15.58
CA PHE A 64 0.36 -11.11 -16.21
C PHE A 64 0.42 -10.98 -17.74
N ASP A 65 -0.36 -11.77 -18.46
CA ASP A 65 -0.34 -11.84 -19.93
C ASP A 65 -1.69 -11.53 -20.59
N GLY A 66 -2.65 -11.07 -19.81
CA GLY A 66 -4.01 -10.81 -20.24
C GLY A 66 -4.91 -12.05 -20.21
N ALA A 67 -4.44 -13.22 -20.64
CA ALA A 67 -5.21 -14.45 -20.59
C ALA A 67 -5.33 -15.01 -19.17
N ASN A 68 -4.28 -14.86 -18.38
CA ASN A 68 -4.23 -15.28 -16.98
C ASN A 68 -4.65 -14.18 -15.99
N GLY A 69 -5.10 -13.03 -16.48
CA GLY A 69 -5.47 -11.83 -15.73
C GLY A 69 -4.71 -10.61 -16.19
N ALA A 70 -5.20 -9.43 -15.81
CA ALA A 70 -4.55 -8.14 -16.07
C ALA A 70 -4.97 -7.09 -15.04
N ASN A 71 -4.08 -6.12 -14.82
CA ASN A 71 -4.34 -4.95 -14.00
C ASN A 71 -4.83 -5.31 -12.59
N PRO A 72 -4.02 -5.98 -11.75
CA PRO A 72 -4.34 -6.17 -10.34
C PRO A 72 -4.42 -4.78 -9.70
N LYS A 73 -5.65 -4.29 -9.47
CA LYS A 73 -5.91 -2.98 -8.88
C LYS A 73 -5.91 -3.12 -7.37
N SER A 74 -6.07 -2.25 -6.56
CA SER A 74 -6.12 -2.22 -5.08
C SER A 74 -6.09 -3.56 -4.32
N VAL A 75 -5.43 -4.57 -4.88
CA VAL A 75 -5.46 -5.96 -4.44
C VAL A 75 -4.41 -6.16 -3.36
N THR A 76 -4.84 -6.26 -2.12
CA THR A 76 -4.01 -6.86 -1.07
C THR A 76 -4.01 -8.36 -1.27
N LEU A 77 -2.82 -8.96 -1.49
CA LEU A 77 -2.68 -10.41 -1.54
C LEU A 77 -2.99 -10.99 -0.15
N VAL A 78 -3.62 -12.16 -0.10
CA VAL A 78 -3.84 -12.89 1.14
C VAL A 78 -3.08 -14.21 1.12
N GLN A 79 -2.29 -14.47 2.17
CA GLN A 79 -1.63 -15.77 2.32
C GLN A 79 -2.55 -16.73 3.05
N SER A 80 -2.89 -17.82 2.39
CA SER A 80 -3.73 -18.88 2.95
C SER A 80 -2.94 -19.86 3.83
N VAL A 81 -3.66 -20.79 4.44
CA VAL A 81 -3.08 -21.84 5.27
C VAL A 81 -2.20 -22.81 4.48
N ASP A 82 -2.42 -22.95 3.18
CA ASP A 82 -1.59 -23.76 2.26
C ASP A 82 -0.23 -23.10 1.95
N GLY A 83 -0.05 -21.83 2.37
CA GLY A 83 1.17 -21.06 2.16
C GLY A 83 1.20 -20.24 0.87
N ASP A 84 0.30 -20.49 -0.06
CA ASP A 84 0.17 -19.76 -1.32
C ASP A 84 -0.51 -18.39 -1.12
N LEU A 85 -0.32 -17.49 -2.07
CA LEU A 85 -0.89 -16.17 -2.10
C LEU A 85 -2.09 -16.16 -3.06
N TYR A 86 -3.18 -15.53 -2.63
CA TYR A 86 -4.39 -15.39 -3.42
C TYR A 86 -4.66 -13.92 -3.70
N GLY A 87 -5.16 -13.62 -4.89
CA GLY A 87 -5.49 -12.27 -5.32
C GLY A 87 -6.45 -12.24 -6.48
N THR A 88 -6.78 -11.03 -6.92
CA THR A 88 -7.68 -10.78 -8.04
C THR A 88 -7.02 -9.91 -9.10
N THR A 89 -7.49 -9.96 -10.33
CA THR A 89 -7.17 -8.96 -11.36
C THR A 89 -8.45 -8.31 -11.83
N SER A 90 -8.42 -7.01 -12.09
CA SER A 90 -9.62 -6.27 -12.48
C SER A 90 -9.99 -6.44 -13.96
N ALA A 91 -9.08 -6.95 -14.77
CA ALA A 91 -9.25 -7.22 -16.18
C ALA A 91 -8.52 -8.51 -16.58
N GLY A 92 -8.58 -8.86 -17.84
CA GLY A 92 -8.01 -10.11 -18.34
C GLY A 92 -8.87 -11.32 -18.01
N GLY A 93 -8.35 -12.52 -18.24
CA GLY A 93 -9.09 -13.77 -18.16
C GLY A 93 -9.88 -14.04 -19.43
N SER A 94 -11.07 -14.61 -19.29
CA SER A 94 -11.97 -14.92 -20.40
C SER A 94 -12.44 -13.65 -21.11
N THR A 95 -12.50 -13.69 -22.44
CA THR A 95 -13.01 -12.59 -23.30
C THR A 95 -14.40 -12.89 -23.87
N ALA A 96 -15.09 -13.90 -23.33
CA ALA A 96 -16.39 -14.32 -23.86
C ALA A 96 -17.44 -13.20 -23.81
N ASN A 97 -17.52 -12.46 -22.72
CA ASN A 97 -18.50 -11.39 -22.51
C ASN A 97 -17.87 -10.01 -22.27
N CYS A 98 -16.54 -9.92 -22.14
CA CYS A 98 -15.79 -8.67 -21.94
C CYS A 98 -14.60 -8.61 -22.88
N SER A 99 -14.53 -7.64 -23.77
CA SER A 99 -13.48 -7.53 -24.79
C SER A 99 -12.06 -7.47 -24.22
N ALA A 100 -11.86 -6.96 -22.99
CA ALA A 100 -10.59 -6.91 -22.28
C ALA A 100 -10.48 -7.98 -21.17
N GLY A 101 -11.45 -8.92 -21.08
CA GLY A 101 -11.66 -9.78 -19.94
C GLY A 101 -12.27 -9.05 -18.74
N CYS A 102 -13.00 -9.76 -17.90
CA CYS A 102 -13.73 -9.22 -16.76
C CYS A 102 -13.01 -9.40 -15.41
N GLY A 103 -11.78 -9.86 -15.45
CA GLY A 103 -10.98 -10.12 -14.25
C GLY A 103 -10.94 -11.59 -13.84
N THR A 104 -10.01 -11.90 -12.97
CA THR A 104 -9.76 -13.27 -12.49
C THR A 104 -9.59 -13.31 -10.98
N ILE A 105 -9.76 -14.50 -10.41
CA ILE A 105 -9.17 -14.87 -9.13
C ILE A 105 -7.99 -15.80 -9.42
N PHE A 106 -6.86 -15.53 -8.80
CA PHE A 106 -5.66 -16.32 -8.99
C PHE A 106 -5.05 -16.77 -7.66
N LYS A 107 -4.27 -17.83 -7.74
CA LYS A 107 -3.38 -18.33 -6.71
C LYS A 107 -1.96 -18.33 -7.25
N ILE A 108 -0.99 -17.92 -6.46
CA ILE A 108 0.43 -17.90 -6.80
C ILE A 108 1.25 -18.45 -5.63
N SER A 109 2.14 -19.40 -5.91
CA SER A 109 3.09 -19.89 -4.91
C SER A 109 4.23 -18.88 -4.68
N LEU A 110 4.94 -18.98 -3.56
CA LEU A 110 6.03 -18.05 -3.21
C LEU A 110 7.22 -18.11 -4.19
N ASP A 111 7.30 -19.14 -5.05
CA ASP A 111 8.25 -19.29 -6.15
C ASP A 111 7.73 -18.78 -7.50
N GLY A 112 6.49 -18.24 -7.56
CA GLY A 112 5.94 -17.57 -8.73
C GLY A 112 5.07 -18.44 -9.65
N LYS A 113 4.71 -19.67 -9.25
CA LYS A 113 3.80 -20.50 -10.07
C LYS A 113 2.36 -20.03 -9.92
N LEU A 114 1.80 -19.49 -11.01
CA LEU A 114 0.43 -18.99 -11.08
C LEU A 114 -0.57 -20.11 -11.42
N THR A 115 -1.74 -20.05 -10.81
CA THR A 115 -2.94 -20.82 -11.18
C THR A 115 -4.12 -19.85 -11.20
N THR A 116 -4.79 -19.69 -12.34
CA THR A 116 -6.08 -19.00 -12.42
C THR A 116 -7.14 -19.93 -11.88
N LEU A 117 -7.84 -19.51 -10.83
CA LEU A 117 -8.88 -20.28 -10.15
C LEU A 117 -10.25 -20.00 -10.74
N HIS A 118 -10.51 -18.75 -11.14
CA HIS A 118 -11.80 -18.34 -11.67
C HIS A 118 -11.64 -17.19 -12.67
N ASN A 119 -12.45 -17.19 -13.73
CA ASN A 119 -12.63 -16.06 -14.64
C ASN A 119 -14.02 -15.49 -14.43
N PHE A 120 -14.09 -14.20 -14.12
CA PHE A 120 -15.37 -13.54 -13.95
C PHE A 120 -16.10 -13.33 -15.29
N CYS A 121 -17.42 -13.34 -15.24
CA CYS A 121 -18.31 -13.10 -16.39
C CYS A 121 -18.13 -14.12 -17.53
N ASP A 122 -17.82 -15.37 -17.21
CA ASP A 122 -17.84 -16.47 -18.18
C ASP A 122 -19.28 -16.84 -18.59
N GLN A 123 -20.28 -16.53 -17.75
CA GLN A 123 -21.68 -16.72 -18.05
C GLN A 123 -22.30 -15.46 -18.68
N PRO A 124 -23.32 -15.59 -19.54
CA PRO A 124 -24.07 -14.45 -20.03
C PRO A 124 -24.60 -13.57 -18.89
N ASP A 125 -24.70 -12.27 -19.14
CA ASP A 125 -25.22 -11.26 -18.20
C ASP A 125 -24.36 -11.00 -16.95
N CYS A 126 -23.19 -11.64 -16.82
CA CYS A 126 -22.22 -11.42 -15.73
C CYS A 126 -22.86 -11.43 -14.34
N THR A 127 -23.85 -12.31 -14.11
CA THR A 127 -24.59 -12.36 -12.83
C THR A 127 -23.72 -12.75 -11.64
N GLU A 128 -22.58 -13.40 -11.89
CA GLU A 128 -21.57 -13.74 -10.86
C GLU A 128 -20.70 -12.55 -10.46
N GLY A 129 -20.73 -11.46 -11.22
CA GLY A 129 -19.92 -10.28 -11.03
C GLY A 129 -18.87 -10.08 -12.12
N MET A 130 -18.27 -8.90 -12.15
CA MET A 130 -17.15 -8.57 -13.03
C MET A 130 -16.29 -7.47 -12.41
N ASN A 131 -15.03 -7.39 -12.86
CA ASN A 131 -14.11 -6.34 -12.50
C ASN A 131 -13.87 -6.27 -10.96
N PRO A 132 -13.33 -7.35 -10.33
CA PRO A 132 -12.95 -7.32 -8.92
C PRO A 132 -11.77 -6.35 -8.76
N GLN A 133 -11.95 -5.30 -7.98
CA GLN A 133 -10.95 -4.27 -7.74
C GLN A 133 -10.29 -4.39 -6.36
N ALA A 134 -10.94 -5.09 -5.44
CA ALA A 134 -10.47 -5.31 -4.08
C ALA A 134 -9.76 -6.66 -3.89
N GLY A 135 -8.96 -6.74 -2.84
CA GLY A 135 -8.37 -8.00 -2.39
C GLY A 135 -9.40 -8.95 -1.79
N LEU A 136 -8.98 -10.21 -1.64
CA LEU A 136 -9.72 -11.24 -0.93
C LEU A 136 -9.44 -11.19 0.57
N ILE A 137 -10.37 -11.70 1.36
CA ILE A 137 -10.08 -12.12 2.74
C ILE A 137 -10.34 -13.63 2.85
N GLN A 138 -9.53 -14.34 3.63
CA GLN A 138 -9.86 -15.70 4.07
C GLN A 138 -10.54 -15.61 5.42
N ALA A 139 -11.80 -16.03 5.47
CA ALA A 139 -12.59 -16.00 6.69
C ALA A 139 -12.33 -17.23 7.59
N THR A 140 -12.86 -17.21 8.81
CA THR A 140 -12.68 -18.27 9.80
C THR A 140 -13.31 -19.62 9.42
N ASP A 141 -14.24 -19.61 8.43
CA ASP A 141 -14.81 -20.82 7.83
C ASP A 141 -13.91 -21.46 6.75
N GLY A 142 -12.73 -20.87 6.49
CA GLY A 142 -11.76 -21.29 5.51
C GLY A 142 -12.03 -20.84 4.07
N ASN A 143 -13.21 -20.27 3.78
CA ASN A 143 -13.54 -19.74 2.48
C ASN A 143 -12.93 -18.35 2.27
N PHE A 144 -12.81 -17.96 1.01
CA PHE A 144 -12.43 -16.61 0.62
C PHE A 144 -13.67 -15.79 0.29
N TYR A 145 -13.63 -14.51 0.61
CA TYR A 145 -14.69 -13.56 0.32
C TYR A 145 -14.10 -12.35 -0.38
N GLY A 146 -14.83 -11.83 -1.36
CA GLY A 146 -14.44 -10.64 -2.11
C GLY A 146 -15.64 -9.93 -2.71
N THR A 147 -15.35 -8.82 -3.38
CA THR A 147 -16.35 -7.97 -4.04
C THR A 147 -16.00 -7.79 -5.51
N THR A 148 -17.01 -7.56 -6.34
CA THR A 148 -16.84 -7.10 -7.72
C THR A 148 -17.46 -5.72 -7.88
N LEU A 149 -16.78 -4.84 -8.63
CA LEU A 149 -17.28 -3.48 -8.88
C LEU A 149 -18.56 -3.48 -9.71
N GLY A 150 -18.66 -4.40 -10.66
CA GLY A 150 -19.77 -4.51 -11.59
C GLY A 150 -20.30 -5.95 -11.69
N GLY A 151 -21.26 -6.16 -12.57
CA GLY A 151 -21.98 -7.43 -12.69
C GLY A 151 -23.03 -7.61 -11.60
N GLY A 152 -23.55 -8.82 -11.48
CA GLY A 152 -24.64 -9.12 -10.57
C GLY A 152 -26.02 -9.01 -11.23
N SER A 153 -27.04 -9.55 -10.56
CA SER A 153 -28.42 -9.67 -11.08
C SER A 153 -29.19 -8.35 -11.12
N HIS A 154 -28.67 -7.27 -10.54
CA HIS A 154 -29.35 -5.98 -10.43
C HIS A 154 -28.58 -4.89 -11.20
N ASN A 155 -28.78 -4.82 -12.51
CA ASN A 155 -28.23 -3.79 -13.41
C ASN A 155 -26.69 -3.65 -13.38
N GLY A 156 -25.95 -4.69 -12.99
CA GLY A 156 -24.49 -4.65 -13.03
C GLY A 156 -23.82 -3.82 -11.93
N ASN A 157 -24.44 -3.67 -10.79
CA ASN A 157 -24.04 -2.79 -9.69
C ASN A 157 -23.04 -3.41 -8.69
N GLY A 158 -22.50 -4.58 -9.00
CA GLY A 158 -21.49 -5.26 -8.21
C GLY A 158 -22.05 -6.36 -7.31
N THR A 159 -21.16 -7.18 -6.80
CA THR A 159 -21.52 -8.36 -5.99
C THR A 159 -20.64 -8.51 -4.77
N VAL A 160 -21.12 -9.29 -3.80
CA VAL A 160 -20.28 -10.00 -2.83
C VAL A 160 -20.28 -11.47 -3.21
N TYR A 161 -19.12 -12.08 -3.28
CA TYR A 161 -18.96 -13.49 -3.58
C TYR A 161 -18.17 -14.23 -2.49
N ARG A 162 -18.41 -15.52 -2.41
CA ARG A 162 -17.65 -16.50 -1.64
C ARG A 162 -16.95 -17.44 -2.60
N MET A 163 -15.70 -17.78 -2.34
CA MET A 163 -14.95 -18.79 -3.06
C MET A 163 -14.45 -19.86 -2.08
N THR A 164 -14.64 -21.11 -2.39
CA THR A 164 -14.03 -22.21 -1.64
C THR A 164 -12.53 -22.33 -1.97
N PRO A 165 -11.69 -22.98 -1.13
CA PRO A 165 -10.26 -23.11 -1.40
C PRO A 165 -9.91 -23.82 -2.71
N ASP A 166 -10.81 -24.63 -3.25
CA ASP A 166 -10.69 -25.32 -4.56
C ASP A 166 -11.13 -24.45 -5.76
N GLY A 167 -11.56 -23.18 -5.50
CA GLY A 167 -11.83 -22.20 -6.54
C GLY A 167 -13.31 -22.10 -6.99
N MET A 168 -14.24 -22.79 -6.32
CA MET A 168 -15.67 -22.67 -6.65
C MET A 168 -16.22 -21.32 -6.12
N VAL A 169 -16.63 -20.44 -7.03
CA VAL A 169 -17.21 -19.13 -6.72
C VAL A 169 -18.74 -19.22 -6.63
N THR A 170 -19.29 -18.55 -5.64
CA THR A 170 -20.75 -18.38 -5.44
C THR A 170 -21.03 -16.93 -5.11
N THR A 171 -21.87 -16.28 -5.88
CA THR A 171 -22.41 -14.93 -5.55
C THR A 171 -23.35 -15.07 -4.37
N ILE A 172 -23.04 -14.40 -3.27
CA ILE A 172 -23.88 -14.41 -2.05
C ILE A 172 -24.74 -13.16 -1.95
N TYR A 173 -24.42 -12.10 -2.70
CA TYR A 173 -25.23 -10.89 -2.77
C TYR A 173 -24.97 -10.12 -4.08
N SER A 174 -26.03 -9.53 -4.67
CA SER A 174 -25.94 -8.59 -5.79
C SER A 174 -26.50 -7.23 -5.33
N PHE A 175 -25.67 -6.19 -5.42
CA PHE A 175 -26.03 -4.84 -4.97
C PHE A 175 -27.13 -4.18 -5.81
N CYS A 176 -27.71 -3.09 -5.28
CA CYS A 176 -28.88 -2.42 -5.82
C CYS A 176 -30.13 -3.32 -5.85
N ALA A 177 -30.22 -4.25 -4.91
CA ALA A 177 -31.38 -5.11 -4.70
C ALA A 177 -32.54 -4.35 -4.05
N MET A 178 -32.27 -3.25 -3.37
CA MET A 178 -33.26 -2.39 -2.74
C MET A 178 -33.62 -1.20 -3.63
N GLN A 179 -34.84 -0.68 -3.45
CA GLN A 179 -35.28 0.49 -4.20
C GLN A 179 -34.28 1.66 -4.11
N ASN A 180 -34.00 2.30 -5.24
CA ASN A 180 -33.03 3.38 -5.37
C ASN A 180 -31.62 3.01 -4.88
N CYS A 181 -31.25 1.74 -4.97
CA CYS A 181 -29.96 1.22 -4.47
C CYS A 181 -29.67 1.63 -3.02
N ALA A 182 -30.68 1.57 -2.15
CA ALA A 182 -30.53 1.93 -0.74
C ALA A 182 -29.52 1.03 0.01
N ASP A 183 -29.22 -0.15 -0.53
CA ASP A 183 -28.20 -1.09 -0.08
C ASP A 183 -26.78 -0.76 -0.59
N GLY A 184 -26.65 0.20 -1.50
CA GLY A 184 -25.38 0.60 -2.11
C GLY A 184 -25.16 -0.02 -3.49
N TYR A 185 -24.07 0.42 -4.14
CA TYR A 185 -23.53 -0.16 -5.37
C TYR A 185 -22.01 0.14 -5.49
N SER A 186 -21.35 -0.57 -6.41
CA SER A 186 -19.92 -0.46 -6.65
C SER A 186 -19.07 -0.65 -5.37
N PRO A 187 -19.09 -1.85 -4.75
CA PRO A 187 -18.19 -2.18 -3.66
C PRO A 187 -16.79 -2.39 -4.23
N ASP A 188 -15.89 -1.45 -4.01
CA ASP A 188 -14.52 -1.49 -4.53
C ASP A 188 -13.44 -1.63 -3.44
N ALA A 189 -13.87 -1.84 -2.18
CA ALA A 189 -13.00 -2.10 -1.04
C ALA A 189 -13.06 -3.56 -0.59
N ALA A 190 -11.96 -4.03 0.01
CA ALA A 190 -11.92 -5.36 0.61
C ALA A 190 -12.86 -5.45 1.81
N LEU A 191 -13.38 -6.64 2.03
CA LEU A 191 -14.17 -6.96 3.22
C LEU A 191 -13.28 -7.15 4.43
N VAL A 192 -13.84 -6.99 5.62
CA VAL A 192 -13.23 -7.39 6.88
C VAL A 192 -14.18 -8.34 7.62
N GLN A 193 -13.66 -9.44 8.18
CA GLN A 193 -14.42 -10.26 9.10
C GLN A 193 -14.21 -9.72 10.53
N ALA A 194 -15.28 -9.31 11.18
CA ALA A 194 -15.25 -8.87 12.56
C ALA A 194 -15.36 -10.04 13.55
N ALA A 195 -15.15 -9.76 14.83
CA ALA A 195 -15.19 -10.75 15.90
C ALA A 195 -16.56 -11.45 16.06
N ASP A 196 -17.64 -10.86 15.53
CA ASP A 196 -18.98 -11.47 15.50
C ASP A 196 -19.17 -12.51 14.38
N GLY A 197 -18.12 -12.75 13.57
CA GLY A 197 -18.11 -13.69 12.45
C GLY A 197 -18.74 -13.15 11.16
N ASN A 198 -19.37 -11.97 11.19
CA ASN A 198 -19.92 -11.33 10.01
C ASN A 198 -18.85 -10.59 9.20
N LEU A 199 -19.15 -10.36 7.95
CA LEU A 199 -18.30 -9.58 7.04
C LEU A 199 -18.86 -8.15 6.97
N TYR A 200 -17.94 -7.20 6.89
CA TYR A 200 -18.27 -5.78 6.79
C TYR A 200 -17.52 -5.17 5.61
N GLY A 201 -18.16 -4.24 4.94
CA GLY A 201 -17.57 -3.54 3.80
C GLY A 201 -18.23 -2.21 3.53
N THR A 202 -17.74 -1.56 2.48
CA THR A 202 -18.27 -0.28 2.00
C THR A 202 -18.66 -0.41 0.53
N ALA A 203 -19.70 0.31 0.14
CA ALA A 203 -20.07 0.53 -1.26
C ALA A 203 -19.91 2.03 -1.57
N SER A 204 -19.22 2.36 -2.66
CA SER A 204 -18.83 3.74 -2.95
C SER A 204 -19.98 4.62 -3.42
N GLY A 205 -21.06 4.01 -3.91
CA GLY A 205 -22.29 4.69 -4.32
C GLY A 205 -23.53 4.09 -3.67
N GLY A 206 -24.69 4.68 -3.99
CA GLY A 206 -25.99 4.29 -3.44
C GLY A 206 -26.23 4.82 -2.02
N GLY A 207 -27.15 4.17 -1.32
CA GLY A 207 -27.67 4.71 -0.07
C GLY A 207 -28.68 5.83 -0.30
N THR A 208 -29.17 6.43 0.78
CA THR A 208 -30.27 7.43 0.72
C THR A 208 -29.89 8.74 0.02
N LYS A 209 -28.60 9.04 -0.14
CA LYS A 209 -28.06 10.25 -0.77
C LYS A 209 -27.11 9.95 -1.94
N ASP A 210 -27.10 8.72 -2.42
CA ASP A 210 -26.22 8.28 -3.51
C ASP A 210 -24.72 8.60 -3.24
N SER A 211 -24.32 8.48 -1.98
CA SER A 211 -22.98 8.88 -1.50
C SER A 211 -22.22 7.73 -0.82
N GLY A 212 -22.76 6.52 -0.96
CA GLY A 212 -22.17 5.30 -0.47
C GLY A 212 -22.75 4.82 0.85
N THR A 213 -22.41 3.59 1.18
CA THR A 213 -22.91 2.89 2.38
C THR A 213 -21.81 2.16 3.13
N VAL A 214 -22.06 1.89 4.42
CA VAL A 214 -21.40 0.82 5.17
C VAL A 214 -22.41 -0.31 5.33
N PHE A 215 -22.00 -1.53 5.03
CA PHE A 215 -22.86 -2.71 5.14
C PHE A 215 -22.23 -3.80 6.00
N LYS A 216 -23.08 -4.63 6.59
CA LYS A 216 -22.77 -5.91 7.20
C LYS A 216 -23.42 -7.01 6.36
N ILE A 217 -22.72 -8.11 6.16
CA ILE A 217 -23.24 -9.27 5.47
C ILE A 217 -22.83 -10.55 6.21
N THR A 218 -23.77 -11.46 6.42
CA THR A 218 -23.44 -12.78 6.96
C THR A 218 -22.75 -13.64 5.91
N PRO A 219 -21.97 -14.67 6.28
CA PRO A 219 -21.41 -15.64 5.32
C PRO A 219 -22.47 -16.34 4.44
N ALA A 220 -23.73 -16.34 4.89
CA ALA A 220 -24.88 -16.87 4.13
C ALA A 220 -25.51 -15.85 3.15
N GLY A 221 -25.03 -14.58 3.09
CA GLY A 221 -25.48 -13.57 2.16
C GLY A 221 -26.60 -12.63 2.66
N ALA A 222 -26.98 -12.69 3.94
CA ALA A 222 -27.95 -11.73 4.48
C ALA A 222 -27.24 -10.37 4.71
N LEU A 223 -27.53 -9.38 3.86
CA LEU A 223 -26.97 -8.03 3.93
C LEU A 223 -27.86 -7.11 4.77
N THR A 224 -27.21 -6.25 5.54
CA THR A 224 -27.81 -5.15 6.30
C THR A 224 -27.03 -3.88 6.01
N THR A 225 -27.67 -2.84 5.48
CA THR A 225 -27.09 -1.50 5.40
C THR A 225 -27.03 -0.91 6.80
N LEU A 226 -25.82 -0.65 7.29
CA LEU A 226 -25.60 -0.06 8.63
C LEU A 226 -25.70 1.44 8.58
N TYR A 227 -25.17 2.06 7.51
CA TYR A 227 -25.12 3.51 7.36
C TYR A 227 -25.17 3.93 5.90
N SER A 228 -25.83 5.05 5.61
CA SER A 228 -25.77 5.76 4.34
C SER A 228 -25.08 7.09 4.54
N PHE A 229 -24.06 7.39 3.75
CA PHE A 229 -23.29 8.63 3.87
C PHE A 229 -24.02 9.86 3.34
N CYS A 230 -23.50 11.06 3.68
CA CYS A 230 -24.03 12.36 3.28
C CYS A 230 -25.44 12.65 3.83
N VAL A 231 -25.81 12.07 4.96
CA VAL A 231 -27.08 12.35 5.64
C VAL A 231 -26.99 13.58 6.54
N GLN A 232 -25.77 14.01 6.89
CA GLN A 232 -25.56 15.26 7.61
C GLN A 232 -25.40 16.46 6.64
N PRO A 233 -25.70 17.69 7.08
CA PRO A 233 -25.51 18.88 6.25
C PRO A 233 -24.09 18.92 5.66
N ASP A 234 -23.98 19.34 4.39
CA ASP A 234 -22.72 19.45 3.64
C ASP A 234 -21.89 18.16 3.62
N CYS A 235 -22.55 17.00 3.77
CA CYS A 235 -21.90 15.69 3.90
C CYS A 235 -20.81 15.68 4.98
N ALA A 236 -21.08 16.31 6.14
CA ALA A 236 -20.11 16.37 7.23
C ALA A 236 -19.70 15.00 7.78
N ASP A 237 -20.54 14.00 7.58
CA ASP A 237 -20.31 12.57 7.87
C ASP A 237 -19.44 11.86 6.82
N GLY A 238 -19.16 12.51 5.68
CA GLY A 238 -18.36 11.97 4.59
C GLY A 238 -19.21 11.52 3.41
N ALA A 239 -18.53 11.14 2.32
CA ALA A 239 -19.11 10.60 1.10
C ALA A 239 -18.09 9.76 0.36
N ASN A 240 -18.56 8.81 -0.47
CA ASN A 240 -17.73 7.96 -1.30
C ASN A 240 -16.67 7.19 -0.48
N PRO A 241 -17.09 6.23 0.37
CA PRO A 241 -16.18 5.36 1.09
C PRO A 241 -15.56 4.36 0.11
N VAL A 242 -14.26 4.42 -0.08
CA VAL A 242 -13.48 3.58 -1.03
C VAL A 242 -12.39 2.77 -0.33
N SER A 243 -12.35 2.82 0.99
CA SER A 243 -11.33 2.15 1.80
C SER A 243 -11.91 0.94 2.54
N GLU A 244 -11.05 -0.06 2.74
CA GLU A 244 -11.36 -1.16 3.64
C GLU A 244 -11.55 -0.68 5.08
N LEU A 245 -12.35 -1.43 5.84
CA LEU A 245 -12.60 -1.17 7.25
C LEU A 245 -11.58 -1.92 8.12
N THR A 246 -11.26 -1.34 9.28
CA THR A 246 -10.36 -1.96 10.27
C THR A 246 -11.03 -2.02 11.62
N GLN A 247 -11.03 -3.20 12.28
CA GLN A 247 -11.61 -3.32 13.61
C GLN A 247 -10.66 -2.78 14.69
N GLY A 248 -11.18 -1.87 15.50
CA GLY A 248 -10.49 -1.32 16.67
C GLY A 248 -10.49 -2.29 17.86
N ALA A 249 -9.74 -1.94 18.91
CA ALA A 249 -9.75 -2.69 20.17
C ALA A 249 -11.07 -2.56 20.94
N ASP A 250 -11.83 -1.52 20.64
CA ASP A 250 -13.16 -1.23 21.21
C ASP A 250 -14.28 -2.03 20.51
N GLY A 251 -13.93 -2.85 19.50
CA GLY A 251 -14.86 -3.62 18.68
C GLY A 251 -15.53 -2.83 17.57
N ASN A 252 -15.39 -1.50 17.53
CA ASN A 252 -15.91 -0.68 16.44
C ASN A 252 -15.07 -0.87 15.16
N LEU A 253 -15.67 -0.54 14.03
CA LEU A 253 -15.00 -0.51 12.73
C LEU A 253 -14.60 0.93 12.40
N TYR A 254 -13.41 1.10 11.90
CA TYR A 254 -12.82 2.38 11.50
C TYR A 254 -12.61 2.39 9.99
N GLY A 255 -12.97 3.48 9.35
CA GLY A 255 -12.84 3.64 7.90
C GLY A 255 -12.67 5.08 7.49
N MET A 256 -12.52 5.27 6.19
CA MET A 256 -12.35 6.60 5.59
C MET A 256 -13.29 6.80 4.41
N THR A 257 -13.68 8.04 4.19
CA THR A 257 -14.35 8.48 2.96
C THR A 257 -13.41 9.33 2.14
N SER A 258 -13.46 9.22 0.81
CA SER A 258 -12.60 10.03 -0.06
C SER A 258 -13.12 11.43 -0.31
N GLN A 259 -14.40 11.68 0.00
CA GLN A 259 -15.11 12.93 -0.18
C GLN A 259 -15.95 13.28 1.05
N GLY A 260 -16.62 14.42 1.02
CA GLY A 260 -17.41 14.93 2.15
C GLY A 260 -16.57 15.63 3.20
N GLY A 261 -17.14 15.92 4.36
CA GLY A 261 -16.52 16.80 5.34
C GLY A 261 -16.28 18.20 4.76
N LYS A 262 -15.02 18.60 4.61
CA LYS A 262 -14.61 19.82 3.90
C LYS A 262 -14.29 19.58 2.42
N GLY A 263 -14.87 18.55 1.81
CA GLY A 263 -14.64 18.15 0.41
C GLY A 263 -13.43 17.23 0.20
N SER A 264 -12.70 16.88 1.25
CA SER A 264 -11.44 16.11 1.15
C SER A 264 -11.47 14.78 1.92
N GLY A 265 -12.66 14.36 2.38
CA GLY A 265 -12.89 13.12 3.07
C GLY A 265 -12.83 13.21 4.58
N THR A 266 -13.22 12.11 5.21
CA THR A 266 -13.31 11.97 6.67
C THR A 266 -12.68 10.67 7.15
N ILE A 267 -12.39 10.60 8.45
CA ILE A 267 -12.16 9.35 9.18
C ILE A 267 -13.37 9.17 10.09
N PHE A 268 -13.94 7.97 10.11
CA PHE A 268 -15.09 7.63 10.95
C PHE A 268 -14.86 6.35 11.74
N ASN A 269 -15.60 6.20 12.83
CA ASN A 269 -15.87 4.90 13.41
C ASN A 269 -17.36 4.59 13.35
N ILE A 270 -17.68 3.29 13.34
CA ILE A 270 -19.05 2.80 13.31
C ILE A 270 -19.14 1.54 14.18
N ASN A 271 -20.16 1.45 15.01
CA ASN A 271 -20.43 0.25 15.77
C ASN A 271 -21.32 -0.74 15.02
N SER A 272 -21.51 -1.93 15.55
CA SER A 272 -22.31 -3.00 14.94
C SER A 272 -23.80 -2.68 14.81
N SER A 273 -24.31 -1.64 15.51
CA SER A 273 -25.69 -1.15 15.39
C SER A 273 -25.87 -0.04 14.36
N GLY A 274 -24.77 0.40 13.70
CA GLY A 274 -24.81 1.44 12.65
C GLY A 274 -24.64 2.88 13.21
N ALA A 275 -24.34 3.07 14.49
CA ALA A 275 -24.04 4.40 15.00
C ALA A 275 -22.64 4.83 14.54
N LEU A 276 -22.59 5.83 13.62
CA LEU A 276 -21.39 6.37 13.04
C LEU A 276 -20.99 7.68 13.72
N THR A 277 -19.69 7.83 13.97
CA THR A 277 -19.06 9.06 14.47
C THR A 277 -17.92 9.46 13.54
N THR A 278 -17.96 10.67 13.00
CA THR A 278 -16.82 11.28 12.32
C THR A 278 -15.79 11.71 13.36
N ILE A 279 -14.61 11.08 13.34
CA ILE A 279 -13.52 11.36 14.28
C ILE A 279 -12.50 12.37 13.74
N TYR A 280 -12.43 12.53 12.42
CA TYR A 280 -11.57 13.51 11.78
C TYR A 280 -12.11 13.94 10.41
N THR A 281 -11.91 15.19 10.05
CA THR A 281 -12.20 15.73 8.72
C THR A 281 -10.91 16.25 8.11
N PHE A 282 -10.54 15.73 6.93
CA PHE A 282 -9.34 16.16 6.21
C PHE A 282 -9.46 17.58 5.66
N CYS A 283 -8.32 18.17 5.28
CA CYS A 283 -8.23 19.56 4.86
C CYS A 283 -8.71 20.55 5.95
N SER A 284 -8.57 20.19 7.22
CA SER A 284 -8.87 21.04 8.37
C SER A 284 -7.77 22.03 8.69
N LYS A 285 -6.56 21.82 8.16
CA LYS A 285 -5.41 22.72 8.27
C LYS A 285 -5.25 23.55 7.00
N ALA A 286 -4.61 24.71 7.12
CA ALA A 286 -4.36 25.59 5.97
C ALA A 286 -3.67 24.81 4.83
N GLN A 287 -4.11 25.05 3.59
CA GLN A 287 -3.61 24.39 2.38
C GLN A 287 -3.68 22.86 2.43
N CYS A 288 -4.63 22.32 3.19
CA CYS A 288 -4.77 20.86 3.40
C CYS A 288 -3.47 20.20 3.88
N ALA A 289 -2.70 20.85 4.75
CA ALA A 289 -1.43 20.33 5.25
C ALA A 289 -1.56 19.00 6.02
N ASP A 290 -2.78 18.65 6.45
CA ASP A 290 -3.17 17.40 7.08
C ASP A 290 -3.55 16.29 6.08
N GLY A 291 -3.54 16.59 4.78
CA GLY A 291 -3.88 15.65 3.72
C GLY A 291 -5.32 15.75 3.25
N GLY A 292 -5.66 14.96 2.26
CA GLY A 292 -7.01 14.86 1.70
C GLY A 292 -7.15 13.70 0.72
N ASN A 293 -8.39 13.33 0.42
CA ASN A 293 -8.75 12.29 -0.52
C ASN A 293 -8.04 10.94 -0.21
N PRO A 294 -8.25 10.34 0.98
CA PRO A 294 -7.68 9.05 1.29
C PRO A 294 -8.23 7.97 0.34
N LYS A 295 -7.37 7.03 -0.08
CA LYS A 295 -7.71 5.92 -0.99
C LYS A 295 -7.47 4.55 -0.35
N GLY A 296 -6.40 4.40 0.42
CA GLY A 296 -6.12 3.18 1.18
C GLY A 296 -6.91 3.11 2.48
N GLY A 297 -6.89 1.95 3.12
CA GLY A 297 -7.48 1.73 4.44
C GLY A 297 -6.62 2.24 5.59
N LEU A 298 -7.18 2.15 6.79
CA LEU A 298 -6.45 2.35 8.03
C LEU A 298 -5.84 1.01 8.47
N ILE A 299 -4.67 1.05 9.11
CA ILE A 299 -4.18 -0.08 9.90
C ILE A 299 -4.09 0.33 11.37
N ARG A 300 -4.36 -0.62 12.26
CA ARG A 300 -4.16 -0.44 13.69
C ARG A 300 -2.73 -0.79 14.05
N GLY A 301 -1.97 0.19 14.51
CA GLY A 301 -0.61 -0.02 14.99
C GLY A 301 -0.57 -0.75 16.35
N ALA A 302 0.59 -1.28 16.69
CA ALA A 302 0.85 -1.95 17.96
C ALA A 302 0.71 -1.01 19.19
N ASP A 303 0.72 0.31 18.96
CA ASP A 303 0.48 1.34 19.98
C ASP A 303 -1.01 1.68 20.19
N GLY A 304 -1.90 1.04 19.42
CA GLY A 304 -3.34 1.26 19.46
C GLY A 304 -3.85 2.45 18.65
N SER A 305 -2.95 3.25 18.05
CA SER A 305 -3.29 4.30 17.08
C SER A 305 -3.59 3.69 15.72
N PHE A 306 -4.28 4.46 14.87
CA PHE A 306 -4.48 4.09 13.48
C PHE A 306 -3.52 4.86 12.58
N TYR A 307 -3.07 4.20 11.51
CA TYR A 307 -2.15 4.75 10.53
C TYR A 307 -2.74 4.62 9.14
N GLY A 308 -2.57 5.65 8.32
CA GLY A 308 -3.10 5.67 6.96
C GLY A 308 -2.37 6.64 6.07
N THR A 309 -2.83 6.71 4.83
CA THR A 309 -2.30 7.59 3.79
C THR A 309 -3.40 8.44 3.19
N THR A 310 -3.05 9.62 2.69
CA THR A 310 -3.92 10.42 1.83
C THR A 310 -3.29 10.56 0.46
N PHE A 311 -4.10 10.47 -0.59
CA PHE A 311 -3.64 10.61 -1.97
C PHE A 311 -3.20 12.04 -2.31
N ALA A 312 -3.83 13.04 -1.72
CA ALA A 312 -3.62 14.45 -1.98
C ALA A 312 -3.35 15.25 -0.68
N GLY A 313 -3.04 16.53 -0.82
CA GLY A 313 -2.73 17.41 0.30
C GLY A 313 -1.34 17.18 0.87
N GLY A 314 -1.11 17.65 2.10
CA GLY A 314 0.22 17.75 2.69
C GLY A 314 0.97 18.99 2.20
N THR A 315 2.11 19.32 2.81
CA THR A 315 2.91 20.51 2.45
C THR A 315 3.48 20.44 1.02
N GLY A 316 3.62 19.22 0.45
CA GLY A 316 4.05 19.01 -0.94
C GLY A 316 2.89 18.76 -1.92
N ASN A 317 1.66 18.84 -1.46
CA ASN A 317 0.42 18.59 -2.22
C ASN A 317 0.41 17.26 -3.01
N ALA A 318 1.08 16.25 -2.52
CA ALA A 318 1.19 14.93 -3.14
C ALA A 318 0.89 13.79 -2.16
N GLY A 319 0.09 14.09 -1.14
CA GLY A 319 -0.38 13.13 -0.14
C GLY A 319 0.43 13.13 1.14
N THR A 320 -0.08 12.41 2.12
CA THR A 320 0.53 12.31 3.46
C THR A 320 0.54 10.88 3.97
N ILE A 321 1.42 10.62 4.94
CA ILE A 321 1.28 9.53 5.90
C ILE A 321 0.89 10.18 7.22
N PHE A 322 -0.12 9.65 7.87
CA PHE A 322 -0.62 10.16 9.14
C PHE A 322 -0.82 9.06 10.18
N MET A 323 -0.84 9.48 11.43
CA MET A 323 -1.30 8.72 12.60
C MET A 323 -2.52 9.44 13.17
N VAL A 324 -3.53 8.70 13.57
CA VAL A 324 -4.70 9.22 14.27
C VAL A 324 -5.02 8.36 15.48
N THR A 325 -5.27 8.99 16.63
CA THR A 325 -5.76 8.25 17.82
C THR A 325 -7.24 7.91 17.65
N PRO A 326 -7.79 6.91 18.37
CA PRO A 326 -9.23 6.61 18.36
C PRO A 326 -10.11 7.82 18.71
N GLN A 327 -9.56 8.83 19.43
CA GLN A 327 -10.24 10.07 19.79
C GLN A 327 -10.12 11.16 18.72
N GLY A 328 -9.48 10.90 17.57
CA GLY A 328 -9.39 11.82 16.44
C GLY A 328 -8.21 12.80 16.46
N ALA A 329 -7.24 12.64 17.37
CA ALA A 329 -6.01 13.46 17.32
C ALA A 329 -5.12 13.01 16.17
N LEU A 330 -5.09 13.77 15.06
CA LEU A 330 -4.30 13.47 13.89
C LEU A 330 -2.94 14.15 13.90
N THR A 331 -1.90 13.37 13.60
CA THR A 331 -0.52 13.83 13.40
C THR A 331 -0.06 13.42 11.99
N THR A 332 0.34 14.40 11.17
CA THR A 332 0.99 14.15 9.89
C THR A 332 2.43 13.69 10.17
N ILE A 333 2.74 12.45 9.77
CA ILE A 333 4.07 11.83 9.92
C ILE A 333 4.99 12.30 8.80
N PHE A 334 4.47 12.33 7.57
CA PHE A 334 5.21 12.69 6.38
C PHE A 334 4.30 13.33 5.33
N SER A 335 4.83 14.29 4.56
CA SER A 335 4.17 14.87 3.39
C SER A 335 4.99 14.55 2.14
N PHE A 336 4.36 13.87 1.20
CA PHE A 336 4.95 13.57 -0.10
C PHE A 336 5.05 14.84 -0.97
N CYS A 337 5.91 14.79 -1.97
CA CYS A 337 6.06 15.87 -2.94
C CYS A 337 6.22 15.31 -4.37
N THR A 338 5.71 16.05 -5.35
CA THR A 338 5.84 15.69 -6.76
C THR A 338 7.34 15.63 -7.14
N GLY A 339 7.77 14.53 -7.78
CA GLY A 339 9.17 14.32 -8.16
C GLY A 339 10.11 13.93 -7.02
N CYS A 340 9.61 13.68 -5.82
CA CYS A 340 10.42 13.20 -4.71
C CYS A 340 10.87 11.75 -4.91
N ALA A 341 12.09 11.43 -4.49
CA ALA A 341 12.66 10.09 -4.56
C ALA A 341 11.86 9.05 -3.76
N VAL A 342 11.16 9.48 -2.70
CA VAL A 342 10.35 8.62 -1.83
C VAL A 342 8.99 8.29 -2.47
N GLY A 343 8.59 9.03 -3.50
CA GLY A 343 7.30 8.86 -4.18
C GLY A 343 6.33 10.00 -3.96
N ALA A 344 5.14 9.84 -4.53
CA ALA A 344 4.01 10.78 -4.46
C ALA A 344 2.70 10.01 -4.60
N ALA A 345 1.61 10.61 -4.07
CA ALA A 345 0.26 10.07 -4.17
C ALA A 345 0.15 8.61 -3.67
N PRO A 346 0.40 8.33 -2.39
CA PRO A 346 0.22 6.99 -1.83
C PRO A 346 -1.25 6.59 -1.98
N TYR A 347 -1.48 5.40 -2.52
CA TYR A 347 -2.82 4.92 -2.86
C TYR A 347 -3.26 3.78 -1.92
N SER A 348 -2.33 3.01 -1.42
CA SER A 348 -2.59 1.76 -0.71
C SER A 348 -2.59 1.90 0.81
N THR A 349 -3.17 0.91 1.45
CA THR A 349 -3.07 0.67 2.90
C THR A 349 -1.61 0.35 3.28
N LEU A 350 -1.19 0.83 4.44
CA LEU A 350 0.12 0.49 5.01
C LEU A 350 0.11 -0.94 5.59
N VAL A 351 1.28 -1.53 5.75
CA VAL A 351 1.48 -2.75 6.55
C VAL A 351 2.55 -2.51 7.59
N GLN A 352 2.36 -3.00 8.83
CA GLN A 352 3.34 -2.90 9.91
C GLN A 352 4.07 -4.23 10.06
N ASP A 353 5.43 -4.19 10.08
CA ASP A 353 6.25 -5.37 10.37
C ASP A 353 6.37 -5.65 11.88
N GLY A 354 6.95 -6.80 12.22
CA GLY A 354 7.18 -7.20 13.61
C GLY A 354 8.14 -6.29 14.39
N ASP A 355 8.94 -5.48 13.70
CA ASP A 355 9.86 -4.50 14.30
C ASP A 355 9.19 -3.13 14.51
N GLY A 356 7.92 -2.99 14.09
CA GLY A 356 7.12 -1.77 14.21
C GLY A 356 7.32 -0.77 13.08
N ASN A 357 8.08 -1.10 12.03
CA ASN A 357 8.16 -0.25 10.85
C ASN A 357 6.90 -0.41 9.99
N PHE A 358 6.58 0.64 9.23
CA PHE A 358 5.49 0.61 8.27
C PHE A 358 6.04 0.56 6.85
N TYR A 359 5.34 -0.15 5.98
CA TYR A 359 5.65 -0.21 4.55
C TYR A 359 4.41 0.13 3.75
N GLY A 360 4.62 0.73 2.59
CA GLY A 360 3.55 1.08 1.67
C GLY A 360 4.07 1.37 0.28
N THR A 361 3.16 1.71 -0.62
CA THR A 361 3.45 2.05 -2.00
C THR A 361 2.96 3.45 -2.33
N ALA A 362 3.68 4.15 -3.19
CA ALA A 362 3.29 5.43 -3.76
C ALA A 362 3.11 5.28 -5.27
N TYR A 363 2.01 5.81 -5.79
CA TYR A 363 1.60 5.64 -7.18
C TYR A 363 2.57 6.29 -8.17
N TYR A 364 3.11 7.46 -7.84
CA TYR A 364 4.05 8.23 -8.64
C TYR A 364 5.38 8.44 -7.93
N GLY A 365 6.33 9.03 -8.66
CA GLY A 365 7.65 9.40 -8.14
C GLY A 365 8.65 8.25 -8.22
N GLY A 366 9.75 8.36 -7.46
CA GLY A 366 10.90 7.48 -7.62
C GLY A 366 11.77 7.87 -8.80
N ALA A 367 12.80 7.09 -9.08
CA ALA A 367 13.83 7.40 -10.10
C ALA A 367 13.29 7.48 -11.54
N LYS A 368 12.21 6.77 -11.84
CA LYS A 368 11.58 6.72 -13.18
C LYS A 368 10.18 7.33 -13.22
N GLY A 369 9.66 7.82 -12.08
CA GLY A 369 8.31 8.40 -12.01
C GLY A 369 7.18 7.37 -11.92
N GLN A 370 7.48 6.07 -11.96
CA GLN A 370 6.51 4.97 -12.04
C GLN A 370 6.06 4.45 -10.67
N GLY A 371 6.45 5.13 -9.59
CA GLY A 371 6.08 4.80 -8.23
C GLY A 371 7.21 4.25 -7.39
N THR A 372 6.94 4.05 -6.11
CA THR A 372 7.91 3.52 -5.14
C THR A 372 7.26 2.55 -4.17
N ALA A 373 8.03 1.61 -3.64
CA ALA A 373 7.78 1.02 -2.35
C ALA A 373 8.62 1.77 -1.30
N PHE A 374 8.03 2.11 -0.16
CA PHE A 374 8.71 2.88 0.89
C PHE A 374 8.62 2.20 2.25
N LYS A 375 9.59 2.51 3.11
CA LYS A 375 9.63 2.12 4.53
C LYS A 375 9.60 3.35 5.40
N VAL A 376 8.78 3.31 6.45
CA VAL A 376 8.67 4.34 7.49
C VAL A 376 9.09 3.72 8.81
N THR A 377 10.13 4.29 9.43
CA THR A 377 10.63 3.83 10.73
C THR A 377 10.20 4.82 11.81
N PRO A 378 9.48 4.36 12.84
CA PRO A 378 9.11 5.22 13.96
C PRO A 378 10.34 5.66 14.76
N PRO A 379 10.26 6.80 15.46
CA PRO A 379 11.30 7.21 16.39
C PRO A 379 11.43 6.18 17.53
N PRO A 380 12.66 5.96 18.06
CA PRO A 380 12.84 5.08 19.21
C PRO A 380 12.03 5.58 20.41
N LYS A 381 11.44 4.64 21.16
CA LYS A 381 10.58 4.95 22.33
C LYS A 381 11.32 5.71 23.44
N VAL A 382 12.64 5.54 23.54
CA VAL A 382 13.50 6.18 24.55
C VAL A 382 14.52 7.06 23.86
N THR A 383 14.52 8.35 24.19
CA THR A 383 15.55 9.30 23.75
C THR A 383 16.54 9.50 24.91
N PRO A 384 17.84 9.23 24.72
CA PRO A 384 18.84 9.51 25.76
C PRO A 384 18.83 10.98 26.16
N PRO A 385 19.08 11.31 27.45
CA PRO A 385 19.16 12.70 27.91
C PRO A 385 20.14 13.51 27.07
N GLY A 386 19.77 14.75 26.73
CA GLY A 386 20.63 15.66 25.94
C GLY A 386 20.70 15.40 24.43
N LYS A 387 19.96 14.42 23.89
CA LYS A 387 19.85 14.20 22.45
C LYS A 387 18.62 14.88 21.90
N VAL A 388 18.71 15.33 20.63
CA VAL A 388 17.57 15.85 19.88
C VAL A 388 16.50 14.74 19.78
N LYS A 389 15.22 15.08 20.02
CA LYS A 389 14.12 14.12 19.90
C LYS A 389 14.13 13.51 18.48
N PRO A 390 14.27 12.19 18.37
CA PRO A 390 14.32 11.56 17.05
C PRO A 390 12.97 11.70 16.32
N THR A 391 13.04 11.82 15.01
CA THR A 391 11.89 11.97 14.12
C THR A 391 11.64 10.68 13.34
N TRP A 392 10.48 10.55 12.75
CA TRP A 392 10.15 9.52 11.78
C TRP A 392 11.16 9.55 10.61
N LYS A 393 11.59 8.38 10.16
CA LYS A 393 12.44 8.24 8.96
C LYS A 393 11.63 7.58 7.86
N ILE A 394 11.76 8.10 6.65
CA ILE A 394 11.17 7.48 5.47
C ILE A 394 12.24 7.30 4.40
N ILE A 395 12.24 6.15 3.75
CA ILE A 395 13.13 5.84 2.62
C ILE A 395 12.34 5.11 1.54
N ALA A 396 12.68 5.36 0.27
CA ALA A 396 12.29 4.45 -0.81
C ALA A 396 13.14 3.18 -0.68
N VAL A 397 12.50 2.03 -0.70
CA VAL A 397 13.15 0.71 -0.68
C VAL A 397 13.20 0.09 -2.05
N HIS A 398 12.32 0.54 -2.96
CA HIS A 398 12.34 0.24 -4.38
C HIS A 398 11.74 1.39 -5.19
N SER A 399 12.29 1.65 -6.38
CA SER A 399 11.72 2.57 -7.37
C SER A 399 11.30 1.77 -8.58
N PHE A 400 10.01 1.76 -8.84
CA PHE A 400 9.42 1.05 -9.98
C PHE A 400 9.78 1.72 -11.31
N ASP A 401 9.74 0.93 -12.39
CA ASP A 401 9.99 1.38 -13.76
C ASP A 401 8.94 0.80 -14.73
N ASP A 402 9.17 0.89 -16.03
CA ASP A 402 8.20 0.44 -17.03
C ASP A 402 7.97 -1.07 -17.03
N SER A 403 8.87 -1.85 -16.41
CA SER A 403 8.70 -3.31 -16.25
C SER A 403 7.76 -3.70 -15.12
N ASP A 404 7.47 -2.77 -14.18
CA ASP A 404 6.69 -3.03 -12.97
C ASP A 404 6.06 -1.72 -12.44
N ALA A 405 5.24 -1.06 -13.23
CA ALA A 405 4.77 0.30 -12.98
C ALA A 405 3.48 0.41 -12.14
N TYR A 406 3.35 1.54 -11.43
CA TYR A 406 2.14 1.96 -10.71
C TYR A 406 1.68 0.97 -9.65
N PRO A 407 2.41 0.84 -8.54
CA PRO A 407 2.02 0.00 -7.41
C PRO A 407 0.87 0.65 -6.64
N ILE A 408 -0.36 0.25 -6.92
CA ILE A 408 -1.56 0.73 -6.22
C ILE A 408 -2.09 -0.28 -5.20
N ALA A 409 -1.57 -1.50 -5.24
CA ALA A 409 -1.88 -2.54 -4.29
C ALA A 409 -1.17 -2.33 -2.95
N ALA A 410 -1.81 -2.72 -1.86
CA ALA A 410 -1.16 -2.78 -0.56
C ALA A 410 -0.13 -3.92 -0.51
N LEU A 411 0.91 -3.71 0.29
CA LEU A 411 1.86 -4.77 0.60
C LEU A 411 1.27 -5.72 1.66
N MET A 412 1.56 -7.00 1.55
CA MET A 412 1.26 -8.01 2.55
C MET A 412 2.56 -8.66 3.03
N GLN A 413 2.76 -8.76 4.33
CA GLN A 413 3.87 -9.52 4.89
C GLN A 413 3.48 -10.99 5.04
N ALA A 414 4.19 -11.87 4.33
CA ALA A 414 3.98 -13.30 4.40
C ALA A 414 4.71 -13.94 5.60
N LYS A 415 4.38 -15.21 5.88
CA LYS A 415 4.99 -15.99 6.97
C LYS A 415 6.50 -16.19 6.82
N ASP A 416 7.05 -16.04 5.61
CA ASP A 416 8.50 -16.06 5.34
C ASP A 416 9.20 -14.74 5.70
N GLY A 417 8.44 -13.74 6.16
CA GLY A 417 8.90 -12.42 6.56
C GLY A 417 9.07 -11.44 5.41
N ASN A 418 8.94 -11.86 4.14
CA ASN A 418 9.01 -10.98 2.99
C ASN A 418 7.68 -10.27 2.76
N PHE A 419 7.74 -9.16 2.01
CA PHE A 419 6.56 -8.45 1.56
C PHE A 419 6.24 -8.83 0.12
N TYR A 420 4.95 -8.95 -0.17
CA TYR A 420 4.42 -9.25 -1.49
C TYR A 420 3.41 -8.19 -1.88
N GLY A 421 3.41 -7.83 -3.15
CA GLY A 421 2.51 -6.83 -3.71
C GLY A 421 2.31 -7.02 -5.19
N ALA A 422 1.48 -6.17 -5.78
CA ALA A 422 1.22 -6.17 -7.21
C ALA A 422 1.33 -4.75 -7.79
N THR A 423 1.64 -4.67 -9.08
CA THR A 423 1.64 -3.42 -9.84
C THR A 423 0.50 -3.43 -10.85
N PHE A 424 -0.15 -2.28 -11.02
CA PHE A 424 -1.28 -2.14 -11.95
C PHE A 424 -0.86 -2.29 -13.41
N ASN A 425 0.28 -1.70 -13.77
CA ASN A 425 0.89 -1.75 -15.09
C ASN A 425 2.27 -2.41 -15.03
N GLY A 426 2.95 -2.42 -16.16
CA GLY A 426 4.23 -3.08 -16.32
C GLY A 426 4.09 -4.52 -16.81
N GLY A 427 5.24 -5.18 -16.95
CA GLY A 427 5.33 -6.47 -17.60
C GLY A 427 5.48 -6.36 -19.13
N SER A 428 6.06 -7.40 -19.70
CA SER A 428 6.45 -7.41 -21.12
C SER A 428 5.46 -8.12 -22.04
N SER A 429 4.22 -8.39 -21.59
CA SER A 429 3.25 -9.11 -22.40
C SER A 429 2.83 -8.31 -23.65
N PRO A 430 2.99 -8.86 -24.85
CA PRO A 430 2.58 -8.19 -26.10
C PRO A 430 1.09 -7.84 -26.13
N LYS A 431 0.25 -8.58 -25.41
CA LYS A 431 -1.20 -8.38 -25.40
C LYS A 431 -1.63 -7.11 -24.65
N CYS A 432 -0.80 -6.63 -23.72
CA CYS A 432 -1.10 -5.48 -22.88
C CYS A 432 -0.18 -4.27 -23.13
N LEU A 433 0.75 -4.33 -24.10
CA LEU A 433 1.71 -3.24 -24.35
C LEU A 433 1.03 -1.91 -24.67
N ASN A 434 -0.11 -1.93 -25.39
CA ASN A 434 -0.87 -0.73 -25.72
C ASN A 434 -1.56 -0.06 -24.52
N SER A 435 -1.70 -0.78 -23.40
CA SER A 435 -2.30 -0.30 -22.16
C SER A 435 -1.28 -0.07 -21.04
N GLY A 436 0.02 -0.11 -21.34
CA GLY A 436 1.09 0.07 -20.35
C GLY A 436 1.48 -1.20 -19.59
N GLY A 437 1.09 -2.38 -20.11
CA GLY A 437 1.34 -3.69 -19.50
C GLY A 437 0.13 -4.26 -18.74
N CYS A 438 0.20 -5.54 -18.41
CA CYS A 438 -0.86 -6.26 -17.69
C CYS A 438 -0.69 -6.25 -16.17
N GLY A 439 0.42 -5.69 -15.66
CA GLY A 439 0.77 -5.72 -14.24
C GLY A 439 1.62 -6.93 -13.84
N THR A 440 2.14 -6.88 -12.63
CA THR A 440 3.04 -7.90 -12.07
C THR A 440 2.67 -8.25 -10.65
N VAL A 441 3.17 -9.39 -10.16
CA VAL A 441 3.29 -9.71 -8.73
C VAL A 441 4.76 -9.71 -8.37
N PHE A 442 5.12 -9.09 -7.26
CA PHE A 442 6.51 -8.96 -6.82
C PHE A 442 6.71 -9.35 -5.36
N ARG A 443 7.96 -9.65 -5.04
CA ARG A 443 8.46 -9.85 -3.68
C ARG A 443 9.50 -8.81 -3.33
N LEU A 444 9.38 -8.23 -2.15
CA LEU A 444 10.36 -7.33 -1.53
C LEU A 444 10.87 -7.99 -0.24
N SER A 445 12.18 -8.22 -0.13
CA SER A 445 12.76 -8.80 1.09
C SER A 445 12.66 -7.81 2.25
N SER A 446 12.39 -8.29 3.46
CA SER A 446 12.29 -7.43 4.65
C SER A 446 13.60 -6.76 5.05
N GLY A 447 14.76 -7.26 4.56
CA GLY A 447 16.09 -6.82 4.98
C GLY A 447 16.44 -7.16 6.43
N SER A 448 15.48 -7.62 7.22
CA SER A 448 15.69 -8.13 8.57
C SER A 448 15.98 -9.62 8.51
N GLY A 449 17.12 -10.03 9.02
CA GLY A 449 17.49 -11.44 9.17
C GLY A 449 16.73 -12.11 10.33
N SER A 450 15.40 -11.93 10.42
CA SER A 450 14.61 -12.67 11.39
C SER A 450 14.41 -14.10 10.88
N SER A 451 15.34 -15.00 11.26
CA SER A 451 15.00 -16.42 11.31
C SER A 451 13.84 -16.56 12.28
N VAL A 452 12.66 -16.88 11.75
CA VAL A 452 11.58 -17.40 12.57
C VAL A 452 12.17 -18.65 13.27
N LYS A 453 12.46 -18.52 14.57
CA LYS A 453 12.74 -19.70 15.39
C LYS A 453 11.47 -20.55 15.36
N ARG A 454 11.58 -21.74 14.76
CA ARG A 454 10.57 -22.79 14.81
C ARG A 454 10.32 -23.22 16.25
#